data_71644bdce13c699f3e5823e9f7da6cfb
#
_entry.id   71644bdce13c699f3e5823e9f7da6cfb
#
_cell.length_a   1.000
_cell.length_b   1.000
_cell.length_c   1.000
_cell.angle_alpha   90.00
_cell.angle_beta   90.00
_cell.angle_gamma   90.00
#
_symmetry.space_group_name_H-M   'P 1'
#
loop_
_entity.id
_entity.type
_entity.pdbx_description
1 polymer ?
#
loop_
_entity_poly.entity_id
_entity_poly.type
_entity_poly.pdbx_seq_one_letter_code
_entity_poly.pdbx_strand_id
1 'polypeptide(L)'
;MRIKKVAFWDHVLEWRFEPIYFSNLALLVGVSGVGKTQILKGISRLKEIANGASLNGLAWDITFSTIDNDVQYQWQGEFETKKNPVIIPNQEDEAHNFRIVREHLSRNGDTIIERNSTEIKFKGNTTPKLSPFQSAVQILNQEEDILPVQQGFNKIIYSDNFSVSFNAVFGMPQRVISIFSTSNSSLDSIKSSNLPILIKIALIARHHPDTFHEIKRKFIDIFPQIEDIKIEAVENDDNPLFPNFPIQIKEKSVNDWILQNNISSGMLKTLILVSELYLSPEGTVILIDEFENSLGINCIDVVTDLLTENRNIQFILTSHHPYIINNISMEYWKIVTRKGGVVTVTDAKDLNLGKSRHQAFTQLINLEEYSEGIKVE
;
A
#
# COMPACT_ATOMS: atom_id res chain seq x y z
N MET A 1 -11.01 4.18 -2.09
CA MET A 1 -11.24 3.53 -0.79
C MET A 1 -10.55 4.33 0.30
N ARG A 2 -11.10 4.33 1.52
CA ARG A 2 -10.46 4.93 2.70
C ARG A 2 -10.63 3.97 3.88
N ILE A 3 -9.55 3.45 4.40
CA ILE A 3 -9.55 2.57 5.57
C ILE A 3 -9.81 3.41 6.81
N LYS A 4 -10.85 3.07 7.58
CA LYS A 4 -11.22 3.74 8.84
C LYS A 4 -10.73 2.98 10.06
N LYS A 5 -10.86 1.64 10.05
CA LYS A 5 -10.47 0.76 11.15
C LYS A 5 -9.94 -0.56 10.59
N VAL A 6 -8.93 -1.11 11.22
CA VAL A 6 -8.44 -2.47 10.94
C VAL A 6 -8.11 -3.18 12.25
N ALA A 7 -8.50 -4.44 12.36
CA ALA A 7 -8.02 -5.38 13.36
C ALA A 7 -7.76 -6.71 12.68
N PHE A 8 -6.77 -7.47 13.11
CA PHE A 8 -6.52 -8.80 12.57
C PHE A 8 -5.78 -9.70 13.58
N TRP A 9 -5.91 -10.98 13.34
CA TRP A 9 -5.35 -12.04 14.12
C TRP A 9 -4.59 -13.00 13.23
N ASP A 10 -3.36 -13.26 13.54
CA ASP A 10 -2.58 -14.34 12.95
C ASP A 10 -2.44 -15.45 13.99
N HIS A 11 -3.30 -16.47 13.90
CA HIS A 11 -3.33 -17.58 14.84
C HIS A 11 -2.11 -18.52 14.71
N VAL A 12 -1.38 -18.47 13.59
CA VAL A 12 -0.16 -19.26 13.38
C VAL A 12 1.01 -18.63 14.10
N LEU A 13 1.14 -17.32 14.04
CA LEU A 13 2.19 -16.54 14.70
C LEU A 13 1.79 -16.12 16.12
N GLU A 14 0.54 -16.38 16.52
CA GLU A 14 -0.05 -15.94 17.80
C GLU A 14 0.02 -14.42 17.99
N TRP A 15 -0.14 -13.67 16.89
CA TRP A 15 -0.18 -12.22 16.89
C TRP A 15 -1.61 -11.71 16.77
N ARG A 16 -1.94 -10.77 17.66
CA ARG A 16 -3.23 -10.08 17.70
C ARG A 16 -3.00 -8.58 17.59
N PHE A 17 -3.65 -7.97 16.61
CA PHE A 17 -3.66 -6.53 16.42
C PHE A 17 -5.01 -6.00 16.87
N GLU A 18 -5.01 -5.25 17.96
CA GLU A 18 -6.20 -4.57 18.46
C GLU A 18 -6.69 -3.54 17.41
N PRO A 19 -7.96 -3.10 17.47
CA PRO A 19 -8.52 -2.18 16.50
C PRO A 19 -7.66 -0.91 16.33
N ILE A 20 -7.18 -0.67 15.12
CA ILE A 20 -6.37 0.49 14.74
C ILE A 20 -7.23 1.41 13.89
N TYR A 21 -7.32 2.66 14.26
CA TYR A 21 -8.09 3.68 13.54
C TYR A 21 -7.17 4.56 12.70
N PHE A 22 -7.58 4.85 11.47
CA PHE A 22 -6.78 5.62 10.51
C PHE A 22 -7.50 6.89 10.06
N SER A 23 -6.71 7.96 9.92
CA SER A 23 -7.06 9.18 9.18
C SER A 23 -6.48 9.12 7.77
N ASN A 24 -6.51 10.24 7.02
CA ASN A 24 -5.92 10.30 5.68
C ASN A 24 -4.41 10.09 5.68
N LEU A 25 -3.74 10.57 6.71
CA LEU A 25 -2.32 10.32 6.95
C LEU A 25 -2.19 9.67 8.34
N ALA A 26 -1.44 8.60 8.43
CA ALA A 26 -1.08 7.96 9.69
C ALA A 26 0.41 7.59 9.67
N LEU A 27 1.14 8.03 10.67
CA LEU A 27 2.53 7.67 10.90
C LEU A 27 2.61 6.71 12.08
N LEU A 28 2.91 5.45 11.81
CA LEU A 28 3.14 4.42 12.81
C LEU A 28 4.53 4.59 13.41
N VAL A 29 4.60 4.89 14.69
CA VAL A 29 5.83 5.19 15.44
C VAL A 29 6.00 4.18 16.57
N GLY A 30 7.22 3.77 16.86
CA GLY A 30 7.52 2.84 17.94
C GLY A 30 8.89 2.20 17.73
N VAL A 31 9.42 1.55 18.74
CA VAL A 31 10.73 0.86 18.65
C VAL A 31 10.70 -0.29 17.62
N SER A 32 11.86 -0.78 17.25
CA SER A 32 11.95 -1.93 16.34
C SER A 32 11.31 -3.18 16.96
N GLY A 33 10.62 -3.97 16.13
CA GLY A 33 10.01 -5.24 16.56
C GLY A 33 8.60 -5.14 17.18
N VAL A 34 8.02 -3.94 17.38
CA VAL A 34 6.67 -3.79 17.94
C VAL A 34 5.55 -4.16 16.98
N GLY A 35 5.84 -4.39 15.69
CA GLY A 35 4.83 -4.85 14.72
C GLY A 35 4.38 -3.81 13.70
N LYS A 36 5.04 -2.65 13.56
CA LYS A 36 4.70 -1.62 12.56
C LYS A 36 4.58 -2.18 11.14
N THR A 37 5.63 -2.86 10.67
CA THR A 37 5.66 -3.55 9.37
C THR A 37 4.55 -4.60 9.25
N GLN A 38 4.24 -5.32 10.34
CA GLN A 38 3.18 -6.34 10.31
C GLN A 38 1.78 -5.72 10.17
N ILE A 39 1.56 -4.50 10.68
CA ILE A 39 0.32 -3.74 10.43
C ILE A 39 0.16 -3.49 8.93
N LEU A 40 1.20 -2.98 8.26
CA LEU A 40 1.16 -2.73 6.81
C LEU A 40 0.97 -4.03 6.02
N LYS A 41 1.71 -5.07 6.36
CA LYS A 41 1.57 -6.40 5.74
C LYS A 41 0.17 -6.98 5.95
N GLY A 42 -0.42 -6.81 7.13
CA GLY A 42 -1.79 -7.22 7.41
C GLY A 42 -2.79 -6.55 6.46
N ILE A 43 -2.67 -5.23 6.27
CA ILE A 43 -3.51 -4.50 5.30
C ILE A 43 -3.27 -5.00 3.87
N SER A 44 -2.03 -5.27 3.47
CA SER A 44 -1.71 -5.83 2.15
C SER A 44 -2.32 -7.23 1.95
N ARG A 45 -2.29 -8.08 2.98
CA ARG A 45 -2.93 -9.41 2.93
C ARG A 45 -4.43 -9.35 2.71
N LEU A 46 -5.12 -8.31 3.19
CA LEU A 46 -6.55 -8.13 2.90
C LEU A 46 -6.81 -7.91 1.40
N LYS A 47 -5.92 -7.20 0.70
CA LYS A 47 -5.96 -7.10 -0.77
C LYS A 47 -5.80 -8.48 -1.42
N GLU A 48 -4.86 -9.29 -0.93
CA GLU A 48 -4.64 -10.64 -1.45
C GLU A 48 -5.89 -11.51 -1.24
N ILE A 49 -6.52 -11.47 -0.06
CA ILE A 49 -7.76 -12.20 0.23
C ILE A 49 -8.91 -11.73 -0.66
N ALA A 50 -9.06 -10.41 -0.86
CA ALA A 50 -10.06 -9.86 -1.77
C ALA A 50 -9.84 -10.28 -3.24
N ASN A 51 -8.66 -10.79 -3.57
CA ASN A 51 -8.28 -11.32 -4.88
C ASN A 51 -8.09 -12.85 -4.89
N GLY A 52 -8.62 -13.54 -3.88
CA GLY A 52 -8.73 -14.99 -3.87
C GLY A 52 -7.62 -15.74 -3.15
N ALA A 53 -6.68 -15.05 -2.49
CA ALA A 53 -5.68 -15.72 -1.67
C ALA A 53 -6.31 -16.42 -0.46
N SER A 54 -5.75 -17.56 -0.12
CA SER A 54 -6.09 -18.37 1.04
C SER A 54 -4.94 -18.36 2.03
N LEU A 55 -5.18 -17.90 3.27
CA LEU A 55 -4.13 -17.64 4.25
C LEU A 55 -4.37 -18.41 5.55
N ASN A 56 -3.39 -19.23 5.96
CA ASN A 56 -3.50 -20.05 7.16
C ASN A 56 -3.71 -19.22 8.42
N GLY A 57 -4.81 -19.46 9.13
CA GLY A 57 -5.05 -18.95 10.47
C GLY A 57 -5.21 -17.42 10.56
N LEU A 58 -5.47 -16.73 9.44
CA LEU A 58 -5.71 -15.29 9.47
C LEU A 58 -7.18 -14.98 9.73
N ALA A 59 -7.46 -14.11 10.72
CA ALA A 59 -8.76 -13.51 10.93
C ALA A 59 -8.67 -11.99 10.82
N TRP A 60 -9.72 -11.33 10.32
CA TRP A 60 -9.73 -9.88 10.07
C TRP A 60 -11.08 -9.22 10.40
N ASP A 61 -11.00 -7.94 10.72
CA ASP A 61 -12.13 -7.00 10.81
C ASP A 61 -11.67 -5.65 10.26
N ILE A 62 -12.15 -5.27 9.09
CA ILE A 62 -11.84 -3.99 8.48
C ILE A 62 -13.11 -3.17 8.22
N THR A 63 -13.04 -1.88 8.56
CA THR A 63 -14.05 -0.88 8.21
C THR A 63 -13.44 0.14 7.29
N PHE A 64 -14.08 0.39 6.16
CA PHE A 64 -13.62 1.35 5.15
C PHE A 64 -14.80 2.03 4.46
N SER A 65 -14.54 3.15 3.78
CA SER A 65 -15.52 3.77 2.89
C SER A 65 -15.03 3.78 1.44
N THR A 66 -15.97 3.74 0.52
CA THR A 66 -15.73 4.07 -0.89
C THR A 66 -15.87 5.57 -1.08
N ILE A 67 -15.15 6.13 -2.08
CA ILE A 67 -15.14 7.58 -2.30
C ILE A 67 -16.42 8.04 -2.99
N ASP A 68 -16.95 7.24 -3.90
CA ASP A 68 -18.03 7.65 -4.80
C ASP A 68 -19.36 8.00 -4.12
N ASN A 69 -19.59 7.58 -2.86
CA ASN A 69 -20.82 7.93 -2.10
C ASN A 69 -20.62 7.93 -0.59
N ASP A 70 -19.40 7.96 -0.09
CA ASP A 70 -19.06 7.75 1.35
C ASP A 70 -19.76 6.53 1.98
N VAL A 71 -20.02 5.51 1.16
CA VAL A 71 -20.65 4.27 1.59
C VAL A 71 -19.65 3.52 2.48
N GLN A 72 -20.11 3.22 3.70
CA GLN A 72 -19.29 2.49 4.66
C GLN A 72 -19.50 0.99 4.54
N TYR A 73 -18.41 0.26 4.47
CA TYR A 73 -18.38 -1.20 4.51
C TYR A 73 -17.64 -1.67 5.76
N GLN A 74 -18.12 -2.81 6.30
CA GLN A 74 -17.37 -3.60 7.26
C GLN A 74 -17.23 -5.01 6.71
N TRP A 75 -16.00 -5.49 6.62
CA TRP A 75 -15.67 -6.83 6.15
C TRP A 75 -14.89 -7.58 7.22
N GLN A 76 -15.44 -8.72 7.63
CA GLN A 76 -14.89 -9.59 8.65
C GLN A 76 -14.77 -11.00 8.11
N GLY A 77 -13.76 -11.73 8.54
CA GLY A 77 -13.62 -13.13 8.18
C GLY A 77 -12.52 -13.83 8.95
N GLU A 78 -12.47 -15.15 8.75
CA GLU A 78 -11.51 -16.01 9.42
C GLU A 78 -11.25 -17.25 8.57
N PHE A 79 -9.99 -17.58 8.38
CA PHE A 79 -9.55 -18.85 7.82
C PHE A 79 -9.32 -19.89 8.91
N GLU A 80 -9.50 -21.17 8.59
CA GLU A 80 -9.08 -22.28 9.45
C GLU A 80 -7.58 -22.19 9.76
N THR A 81 -7.21 -22.67 10.96
CA THR A 81 -5.81 -22.77 11.39
C THR A 81 -5.35 -24.21 11.32
N LYS A 82 -4.38 -24.49 10.45
CA LYS A 82 -3.71 -25.80 10.39
C LYS A 82 -2.32 -25.68 11.02
N LYS A 83 -2.06 -26.50 12.04
CA LYS A 83 -0.72 -26.63 12.64
C LYS A 83 0.11 -27.54 11.74
N ASN A 84 1.32 -27.07 11.34
CA ASN A 84 2.26 -27.80 10.49
C ASN A 84 1.63 -28.30 9.17
N PRO A 85 1.29 -27.43 8.22
CA PRO A 85 0.88 -27.87 6.90
C PRO A 85 2.05 -28.66 6.29
N VAL A 86 1.85 -29.97 6.07
CA VAL A 86 2.87 -30.81 5.43
C VAL A 86 2.96 -30.36 3.97
N ILE A 87 4.05 -29.74 3.60
CA ILE A 87 4.35 -29.41 2.20
C ILE A 87 4.80 -30.74 1.56
N ILE A 88 3.88 -31.42 0.87
CA ILE A 88 4.23 -32.55 0.02
C ILE A 88 4.56 -31.99 -1.35
N PRO A 89 5.81 -32.12 -1.86
CA PRO A 89 6.27 -31.42 -3.08
C PRO A 89 5.50 -31.70 -4.36
N ASN A 90 4.61 -32.68 -4.38
CA ASN A 90 3.84 -33.10 -5.58
C ASN A 90 2.31 -32.92 -5.48
N GLN A 91 1.81 -32.23 -4.44
CA GLN A 91 0.39 -31.90 -4.28
C GLN A 91 0.24 -30.40 -4.03
N GLU A 92 0.61 -29.60 -5.04
CA GLU A 92 0.68 -28.13 -4.91
C GLU A 92 -0.68 -27.47 -4.66
N ASP A 93 -1.79 -28.06 -5.10
CA ASP A 93 -3.09 -27.38 -5.08
C ASP A 93 -3.87 -27.50 -3.76
N GLU A 94 -3.72 -28.56 -2.98
CA GLU A 94 -4.51 -28.75 -1.75
C GLU A 94 -3.77 -28.37 -0.46
N ALA A 95 -2.45 -28.42 -0.45
CA ALA A 95 -1.64 -28.15 0.74
C ALA A 95 -1.65 -26.66 1.13
N HIS A 96 -1.95 -25.76 0.20
CA HIS A 96 -1.92 -24.31 0.40
C HIS A 96 -3.32 -23.68 0.48
N ASN A 97 -4.39 -24.48 0.49
CA ASN A 97 -5.76 -23.99 0.56
C ASN A 97 -6.33 -24.14 1.97
N PHE A 98 -6.66 -23.03 2.60
CA PHE A 98 -7.29 -22.96 3.91
C PHE A 98 -8.74 -22.52 3.77
N ARG A 99 -9.65 -23.20 4.45
CA ARG A 99 -11.08 -22.91 4.36
C ARG A 99 -11.41 -21.63 5.10
N ILE A 100 -12.30 -20.83 4.55
CA ILE A 100 -12.92 -19.73 5.27
C ILE A 100 -14.00 -20.32 6.20
N VAL A 101 -13.81 -20.13 7.49
CA VAL A 101 -14.71 -20.64 8.55
C VAL A 101 -15.92 -19.71 8.69
N ARG A 102 -15.69 -18.41 8.59
CA ARG A 102 -16.73 -17.38 8.63
C ARG A 102 -16.32 -16.18 7.80
N GLU A 103 -17.29 -15.53 7.19
CA GLU A 103 -17.10 -14.28 6.48
C GLU A 103 -18.39 -13.46 6.54
N HIS A 104 -18.28 -12.18 6.82
CA HIS A 104 -19.38 -11.25 6.87
C HIS A 104 -19.00 -9.94 6.20
N LEU A 105 -19.86 -9.46 5.32
CA LEU A 105 -19.74 -8.14 4.71
C LEU A 105 -21.03 -7.38 4.92
N SER A 106 -20.95 -6.17 5.45
CA SER A 106 -22.07 -5.25 5.54
C SER A 106 -21.78 -3.93 4.83
N ARG A 107 -22.85 -3.27 4.39
CA ARG A 107 -22.84 -1.96 3.74
C ARG A 107 -23.79 -1.04 4.51
N ASN A 108 -23.28 0.05 5.09
CA ASN A 108 -24.03 0.98 5.95
C ASN A 108 -24.82 0.27 7.08
N GLY A 109 -24.30 -0.86 7.57
CA GLY A 109 -24.94 -1.70 8.59
C GLY A 109 -25.81 -2.85 8.04
N ASP A 110 -26.21 -2.80 6.78
CA ASP A 110 -27.01 -3.87 6.16
C ASP A 110 -26.09 -5.02 5.71
N THR A 111 -26.46 -6.25 6.11
CA THR A 111 -25.69 -7.45 5.75
C THR A 111 -25.85 -7.78 4.27
N ILE A 112 -24.72 -7.87 3.56
CA ILE A 112 -24.65 -8.28 2.14
C ILE A 112 -24.20 -9.72 2.03
N ILE A 113 -23.16 -10.11 2.75
CA ILE A 113 -22.61 -11.47 2.78
C ILE A 113 -22.64 -11.98 4.21
N GLU A 114 -23.15 -13.18 4.37
CA GLU A 114 -23.05 -13.98 5.58
C GLU A 114 -22.60 -15.39 5.20
N ARG A 115 -21.45 -15.81 5.69
CA ARG A 115 -20.88 -17.11 5.41
C ARG A 115 -20.47 -17.81 6.69
N ASN A 116 -20.79 -19.06 6.77
CA ASN A 116 -20.29 -20.00 7.75
C ASN A 116 -19.65 -21.21 7.05
N SER A 117 -19.27 -22.25 7.80
CA SER A 117 -18.61 -23.44 7.27
C SER A 117 -19.44 -24.27 6.29
N THR A 118 -20.76 -24.07 6.22
CA THR A 118 -21.69 -24.91 5.46
C THR A 118 -22.38 -24.18 4.30
N GLU A 119 -22.64 -22.89 4.46
CA GLU A 119 -23.40 -22.11 3.48
C GLU A 119 -22.87 -20.68 3.34
N ILE A 120 -23.19 -20.08 2.20
CA ILE A 120 -22.97 -18.66 1.90
C ILE A 120 -24.33 -18.06 1.55
N LYS A 121 -24.68 -16.94 2.19
CA LYS A 121 -25.84 -16.14 1.87
C LYS A 121 -25.42 -14.82 1.26
N PHE A 122 -26.04 -14.46 0.15
CA PHE A 122 -25.92 -13.15 -0.48
C PHE A 122 -27.28 -12.44 -0.41
N LYS A 123 -27.32 -11.28 0.26
CA LYS A 123 -28.57 -10.53 0.52
C LYS A 123 -29.68 -11.41 1.11
N GLY A 124 -29.33 -12.25 2.09
CA GLY A 124 -30.24 -13.16 2.77
C GLY A 124 -30.60 -14.44 2.01
N ASN A 125 -30.26 -14.56 0.74
CA ASN A 125 -30.53 -15.74 -0.09
C ASN A 125 -29.33 -16.69 -0.11
N THR A 126 -29.57 -17.99 0.07
CA THR A 126 -28.51 -19.00 -0.01
C THR A 126 -28.03 -19.11 -1.45
N THR A 127 -26.70 -19.03 -1.62
CA THR A 127 -26.06 -19.20 -2.94
C THR A 127 -25.90 -20.67 -3.32
N PRO A 128 -25.67 -21.00 -4.59
CA PRO A 128 -25.10 -22.30 -4.97
C PRO A 128 -23.80 -22.58 -4.21
N LYS A 129 -23.34 -23.83 -4.21
CA LYS A 129 -22.05 -24.19 -3.60
C LYS A 129 -20.90 -23.45 -4.30
N LEU A 130 -20.18 -22.63 -3.56
CA LEU A 130 -19.05 -21.85 -4.03
C LEU A 130 -17.74 -22.37 -3.39
N SER A 131 -16.60 -21.90 -3.89
CA SER A 131 -15.29 -22.28 -3.36
C SER A 131 -15.20 -22.03 -1.85
N PRO A 132 -14.78 -23.02 -1.04
CA PRO A 132 -14.61 -22.83 0.39
C PRO A 132 -13.32 -22.06 0.75
N PHE A 133 -12.42 -21.86 -0.20
CA PHE A 133 -11.07 -21.33 0.03
C PHE A 133 -10.92 -19.86 -0.35
N GLN A 134 -11.82 -19.33 -1.18
CA GLN A 134 -11.78 -17.97 -1.68
C GLN A 134 -12.83 -17.12 -0.99
N SER A 135 -12.54 -15.83 -0.75
CA SER A 135 -13.50 -14.91 -0.17
C SER A 135 -14.73 -14.71 -1.06
N ALA A 136 -15.87 -14.47 -0.46
CA ALA A 136 -17.08 -14.14 -1.20
C ALA A 136 -16.91 -12.81 -1.97
N VAL A 137 -16.04 -11.89 -1.48
CA VAL A 137 -15.66 -10.67 -2.21
C VAL A 137 -15.03 -11.00 -3.57
N GLN A 138 -14.18 -12.03 -3.63
CA GLN A 138 -13.59 -12.47 -4.90
C GLN A 138 -14.61 -13.20 -5.78
N ILE A 139 -15.38 -14.10 -5.19
CA ILE A 139 -16.26 -14.99 -5.97
C ILE A 139 -17.45 -14.21 -6.57
N LEU A 140 -17.97 -13.22 -5.84
CA LEU A 140 -19.12 -12.41 -6.22
C LEU A 140 -18.72 -11.02 -6.75
N ASN A 141 -17.51 -10.85 -7.27
CA ASN A 141 -16.94 -9.56 -7.66
C ASN A 141 -17.63 -8.87 -8.85
N GLN A 142 -18.56 -9.56 -9.53
CA GLN A 142 -19.39 -8.97 -10.59
C GLN A 142 -20.70 -8.38 -10.07
N GLU A 143 -21.04 -8.64 -8.80
CA GLU A 143 -22.23 -8.08 -8.17
C GLU A 143 -22.02 -6.59 -7.84
N GLU A 144 -23.04 -5.76 -8.12
CA GLU A 144 -22.96 -4.29 -7.95
C GLU A 144 -22.57 -3.85 -6.55
N ASP A 145 -22.97 -4.58 -5.51
CA ASP A 145 -22.63 -4.26 -4.12
C ASP A 145 -21.24 -4.75 -3.70
N ILE A 146 -20.64 -5.68 -4.43
CA ILE A 146 -19.34 -6.29 -4.12
C ILE A 146 -18.21 -5.69 -4.97
N LEU A 147 -18.49 -5.36 -6.22
CA LEU A 147 -17.52 -4.78 -7.15
C LEU A 147 -16.77 -3.57 -6.56
N PRO A 148 -17.43 -2.59 -5.90
CA PRO A 148 -16.71 -1.46 -5.30
C PRO A 148 -15.77 -1.87 -4.16
N VAL A 149 -16.08 -2.96 -3.45
CA VAL A 149 -15.24 -3.50 -2.37
C VAL A 149 -13.94 -4.02 -2.95
N GLN A 150 -14.00 -4.94 -3.92
CA GLN A 150 -12.82 -5.49 -4.56
C GLN A 150 -11.98 -4.42 -5.27
N GLN A 151 -12.63 -3.53 -6.02
CA GLN A 151 -11.95 -2.40 -6.65
C GLN A 151 -11.24 -1.50 -5.63
N GLY A 152 -11.85 -1.30 -4.45
CA GLY A 152 -11.24 -0.58 -3.36
C GLY A 152 -9.94 -1.24 -2.87
N PHE A 153 -9.97 -2.57 -2.64
CA PHE A 153 -8.77 -3.31 -2.24
C PHE A 153 -7.69 -3.30 -3.32
N ASN A 154 -8.06 -3.33 -4.59
CA ASN A 154 -7.10 -3.26 -5.70
C ASN A 154 -6.33 -1.93 -5.76
N LYS A 155 -6.89 -0.85 -5.19
CA LYS A 155 -6.22 0.45 -5.06
C LYS A 155 -5.23 0.52 -3.88
N ILE A 156 -5.02 -0.55 -3.11
CA ILE A 156 -3.98 -0.58 -2.07
C ILE A 156 -2.64 -0.83 -2.73
N ILE A 157 -1.68 0.06 -2.50
CA ILE A 157 -0.29 -0.04 -2.96
C ILE A 157 0.59 -0.22 -1.72
N TYR A 158 1.35 -1.30 -1.67
CA TYR A 158 2.36 -1.52 -0.66
C TYR A 158 3.74 -1.24 -1.25
N SER A 159 4.37 -0.19 -0.76
CA SER A 159 5.71 0.19 -1.15
C SER A 159 6.71 -0.42 -0.16
N ASP A 160 7.10 -1.64 -0.43
CA ASP A 160 8.18 -2.31 0.29
C ASP A 160 9.51 -1.87 -0.33
N ASN A 161 10.17 -0.90 0.35
CA ASN A 161 11.50 -0.40 -0.03
C ASN A 161 11.67 -0.09 -1.52
N PHE A 162 10.61 0.40 -2.20
CA PHE A 162 10.69 0.71 -3.64
C PHE A 162 11.73 -0.18 -4.32
N SER A 163 11.62 -1.49 -4.12
CA SER A 163 12.43 -2.42 -4.88
C SER A 163 12.03 -2.20 -6.33
N VAL A 164 12.77 -1.32 -6.98
CA VAL A 164 12.74 -1.17 -8.42
C VAL A 164 13.29 -2.51 -8.91
N SER A 165 12.45 -3.54 -8.87
CA SER A 165 12.77 -4.80 -9.50
C SER A 165 12.87 -4.52 -10.98
N PHE A 166 14.09 -4.20 -11.43
CA PHE A 166 14.45 -4.13 -12.85
C PHE A 166 13.93 -5.36 -13.62
N ASN A 167 13.83 -6.50 -12.93
CA ASN A 167 13.30 -7.74 -13.45
C ASN A 167 11.79 -7.69 -13.78
N ALA A 168 11.02 -6.74 -13.27
CA ALA A 168 9.60 -6.60 -13.63
C ALA A 168 9.39 -6.05 -15.05
N VAL A 169 10.43 -5.49 -15.67
CA VAL A 169 10.40 -5.06 -17.07
C VAL A 169 10.76 -6.22 -18.02
N PHE A 170 11.46 -7.24 -17.53
CA PHE A 170 11.78 -8.45 -18.28
C PHE A 170 10.58 -9.40 -18.28
N GLY A 171 9.71 -9.29 -19.25
CA GLY A 171 8.55 -10.18 -19.40
C GLY A 171 7.22 -9.45 -19.54
N MET A 172 7.23 -8.25 -20.07
CA MET A 172 5.98 -7.55 -20.39
C MET A 172 5.12 -8.40 -21.33
N PRO A 173 3.85 -8.68 -20.94
CA PRO A 173 2.93 -9.32 -21.87
C PRO A 173 2.83 -8.49 -23.16
N GLN A 174 2.67 -9.16 -24.32
CA GLN A 174 2.45 -8.47 -25.61
C GLN A 174 1.33 -7.41 -25.56
N ARG A 175 0.36 -7.55 -24.66
CA ARG A 175 -0.66 -6.54 -24.39
C ARG A 175 -0.11 -5.18 -23.92
N VAL A 176 1.01 -5.13 -23.22
CA VAL A 176 1.62 -3.86 -22.80
C VAL A 176 2.25 -3.16 -23.98
N ILE A 177 2.87 -3.92 -24.90
CA ILE A 177 3.46 -3.37 -26.14
C ILE A 177 2.39 -2.74 -27.03
N SER A 178 1.20 -3.35 -27.11
CA SER A 178 0.08 -2.78 -27.86
C SER A 178 -0.44 -1.48 -27.24
N ILE A 179 -0.39 -1.32 -25.92
CA ILE A 179 -0.76 -0.08 -25.22
C ILE A 179 0.21 1.07 -25.58
N PHE A 180 1.50 0.78 -25.76
CA PHE A 180 2.48 1.78 -26.24
C PHE A 180 2.25 2.21 -27.70
N SER A 181 1.66 1.36 -28.50
CA SER A 181 1.41 1.63 -29.94
C SER A 181 0.03 2.27 -30.21
N THR A 182 -0.92 2.15 -29.27
CA THR A 182 -2.25 2.77 -29.45
C THR A 182 -2.25 4.22 -28.96
N SER A 183 -2.49 5.15 -29.87
CA SER A 183 -2.44 6.59 -29.68
C SER A 183 -3.53 7.21 -28.80
N ASN A 184 -4.35 6.41 -28.08
CA ASN A 184 -5.55 6.89 -27.40
C ASN A 184 -5.75 6.35 -25.96
N SER A 185 -4.69 6.09 -25.22
CA SER A 185 -4.84 5.76 -23.78
C SER A 185 -5.19 7.04 -23.01
N SER A 186 -6.40 7.14 -22.47
CA SER A 186 -6.79 8.27 -21.63
C SER A 186 -5.96 8.28 -20.33
N LEU A 187 -5.74 9.46 -19.77
CA LEU A 187 -5.03 9.65 -18.51
C LEU A 187 -5.65 8.79 -17.38
N ASP A 188 -6.98 8.76 -17.30
CA ASP A 188 -7.71 8.00 -16.28
C ASP A 188 -7.53 6.48 -16.46
N SER A 189 -7.47 6.02 -17.71
CA SER A 189 -7.19 4.61 -18.02
C SER A 189 -5.79 4.20 -17.56
N ILE A 190 -4.78 5.07 -17.78
CA ILE A 190 -3.42 4.82 -17.31
C ILE A 190 -3.37 4.83 -15.77
N LYS A 191 -4.00 5.83 -15.13
CA LYS A 191 -4.05 5.95 -13.68
C LYS A 191 -4.68 4.72 -13.02
N SER A 192 -5.84 4.28 -13.54
CA SER A 192 -6.59 3.15 -12.98
C SER A 192 -6.04 1.77 -13.34
N SER A 193 -5.07 1.70 -14.25
CA SER A 193 -4.44 0.43 -14.64
C SER A 193 -3.60 -0.17 -13.50
N ASN A 194 -3.46 -1.51 -13.50
CA ASN A 194 -2.55 -2.22 -12.59
C ASN A 194 -1.10 -2.27 -13.12
N LEU A 195 -0.73 -1.33 -14.00
CA LEU A 195 0.64 -1.26 -14.54
C LEU A 195 1.62 -0.79 -13.46
N PRO A 196 2.85 -1.31 -13.45
CA PRO A 196 3.93 -0.78 -12.62
C PRO A 196 4.13 0.72 -12.85
N ILE A 197 4.48 1.46 -11.79
CA ILE A 197 4.59 2.92 -11.85
C ILE A 197 5.55 3.39 -12.94
N LEU A 198 6.68 2.72 -13.15
CA LEU A 198 7.64 3.07 -14.21
C LEU A 198 7.03 3.01 -15.61
N ILE A 199 6.14 2.04 -15.84
CA ILE A 199 5.42 1.92 -17.10
C ILE A 199 4.40 3.05 -17.24
N LYS A 200 3.67 3.37 -16.17
CA LYS A 200 2.76 4.51 -16.16
C LYS A 200 3.49 5.81 -16.49
N ILE A 201 4.66 6.05 -15.87
CA ILE A 201 5.47 7.25 -16.15
C ILE A 201 5.87 7.30 -17.63
N ALA A 202 6.32 6.18 -18.20
CA ALA A 202 6.71 6.10 -19.62
C ALA A 202 5.52 6.39 -20.57
N LEU A 203 4.33 5.84 -20.25
CA LEU A 203 3.10 6.11 -21.00
C LEU A 203 2.69 7.59 -20.90
N ILE A 204 2.78 8.18 -19.71
CA ILE A 204 2.46 9.59 -19.47
C ILE A 204 3.47 10.49 -20.19
N ALA A 205 4.75 10.20 -20.14
CA ALA A 205 5.76 10.97 -20.86
C ALA A 205 5.48 11.01 -22.37
N ARG A 206 4.93 9.92 -22.93
CA ARG A 206 4.62 9.81 -24.36
C ARG A 206 3.27 10.41 -24.76
N HIS A 207 2.22 10.18 -23.97
CA HIS A 207 0.84 10.45 -24.37
C HIS A 207 0.21 11.66 -23.65
N HIS A 208 0.76 12.03 -22.48
CA HIS A 208 0.25 13.13 -21.64
C HIS A 208 1.41 14.01 -21.15
N PRO A 209 2.10 14.73 -22.08
CA PRO A 209 3.30 15.50 -21.76
C PRO A 209 3.07 16.56 -20.68
N ASP A 210 1.87 17.15 -20.60
CA ASP A 210 1.56 18.14 -19.57
C ASP A 210 1.59 17.55 -18.16
N THR A 211 1.02 16.34 -17.97
CA THR A 211 1.07 15.63 -16.69
C THR A 211 2.50 15.21 -16.35
N PHE A 212 3.27 14.77 -17.34
CA PHE A 212 4.68 14.45 -17.14
C PHE A 212 5.49 15.70 -16.76
N HIS A 213 5.17 16.84 -17.36
CA HIS A 213 5.80 18.12 -17.02
C HIS A 213 5.55 18.53 -15.57
N GLU A 214 4.35 18.32 -15.04
CA GLU A 214 4.03 18.58 -13.63
C GLU A 214 4.87 17.69 -12.68
N ILE A 215 4.98 16.40 -12.98
CA ILE A 215 5.82 15.46 -12.21
C ILE A 215 7.29 15.93 -12.26
N LYS A 216 7.76 16.29 -13.44
CA LYS A 216 9.11 16.78 -13.69
C LYS A 216 9.41 18.04 -12.90
N ARG A 217 8.51 19.02 -12.97
CA ARG A 217 8.63 20.28 -12.22
C ARG A 217 8.74 20.03 -10.72
N LYS A 218 7.85 19.20 -10.16
CA LYS A 218 7.90 18.86 -8.73
C LYS A 218 9.18 18.15 -8.33
N PHE A 219 9.70 17.27 -9.17
CA PHE A 219 10.97 16.61 -8.91
C PHE A 219 12.15 17.59 -8.96
N ILE A 220 12.17 18.52 -9.91
CA ILE A 220 13.20 19.56 -10.03
C ILE A 220 13.14 20.56 -8.85
N ASP A 221 11.93 20.88 -8.37
CA ASP A 221 11.76 21.70 -7.16
C ASP A 221 12.42 21.04 -5.92
N ILE A 222 12.36 19.68 -5.83
CA ILE A 222 12.99 18.91 -4.76
C ILE A 222 14.52 18.81 -4.96
N PHE A 223 14.97 18.68 -6.20
CA PHE A 223 16.38 18.53 -6.57
C PHE A 223 16.82 19.63 -7.53
N PRO A 224 17.13 20.85 -7.01
CA PRO A 224 17.44 22.01 -7.84
C PRO A 224 18.67 21.85 -8.77
N GLN A 225 19.55 20.87 -8.48
CA GLN A 225 20.68 20.52 -9.32
C GLN A 225 20.26 19.82 -10.64
N ILE A 226 19.05 19.29 -10.70
CA ILE A 226 18.52 18.65 -11.92
C ILE A 226 18.04 19.71 -12.89
N GLU A 227 18.44 19.56 -14.15
CA GLU A 227 18.01 20.38 -15.27
C GLU A 227 16.79 19.79 -15.94
N ASP A 228 16.81 18.47 -16.18
CA ASP A 228 15.77 17.79 -16.93
C ASP A 228 15.66 16.30 -16.61
N ILE A 229 14.51 15.69 -16.96
CA ILE A 229 14.21 14.26 -16.90
C ILE A 229 13.63 13.82 -18.23
N LYS A 230 14.06 12.68 -18.73
CA LYS A 230 13.46 12.03 -19.90
C LYS A 230 13.29 10.52 -19.70
N ILE A 231 12.34 9.98 -20.44
CA ILE A 231 12.10 8.53 -20.53
C ILE A 231 11.94 8.23 -22.00
N GLU A 232 12.93 7.58 -22.58
CA GLU A 232 12.96 7.24 -23.98
C GLU A 232 13.13 5.73 -24.13
N ALA A 233 12.54 5.17 -25.19
CA ALA A 233 12.78 3.79 -25.54
C ALA A 233 14.24 3.61 -25.93
N VAL A 234 14.91 2.66 -25.29
CA VAL A 234 16.23 2.22 -25.67
C VAL A 234 16.09 0.82 -26.27
N GLU A 235 16.63 0.63 -27.48
CA GLU A 235 16.68 -0.70 -28.08
C GLU A 235 17.44 -1.64 -27.14
N ASN A 236 16.88 -2.80 -26.89
CA ASN A 236 17.49 -3.81 -26.07
C ASN A 236 18.16 -4.81 -27.02
N ASP A 237 19.48 -4.80 -27.07
CA ASP A 237 20.27 -5.69 -27.94
C ASP A 237 19.99 -7.18 -27.67
N ASP A 238 19.64 -7.51 -26.41
CA ASP A 238 19.31 -8.88 -26.00
C ASP A 238 17.86 -9.29 -26.34
N ASN A 239 16.95 -8.33 -26.52
CA ASN A 239 15.56 -8.58 -26.89
C ASN A 239 14.90 -7.39 -27.59
N PRO A 240 15.00 -7.30 -28.94
CA PRO A 240 14.46 -6.17 -29.72
C PRO A 240 12.94 -6.01 -29.63
N LEU A 241 12.21 -7.06 -29.22
CA LEU A 241 10.76 -7.05 -29.08
C LEU A 241 10.28 -6.36 -27.79
N PHE A 242 11.18 -6.07 -26.86
CA PHE A 242 10.87 -5.47 -25.56
C PHE A 242 11.76 -4.25 -25.29
N PRO A 243 11.36 -3.07 -25.80
CA PRO A 243 12.11 -1.85 -25.54
C PRO A 243 12.12 -1.53 -24.03
N ASN A 244 13.30 -1.19 -23.53
CA ASN A 244 13.45 -0.63 -22.20
C ASN A 244 13.13 0.86 -22.22
N PHE A 245 12.51 1.35 -21.15
CA PHE A 245 12.22 2.77 -20.95
C PHE A 245 12.94 3.28 -19.70
N PRO A 246 14.28 3.37 -19.72
CA PRO A 246 15.03 3.83 -18.58
C PRO A 246 14.73 5.31 -18.32
N ILE A 247 14.62 5.64 -17.03
CA ILE A 247 14.63 7.02 -16.59
C ILE A 247 16.04 7.56 -16.77
N GLN A 248 16.15 8.76 -17.34
CA GLN A 248 17.39 9.49 -17.49
C GLN A 248 17.22 10.87 -16.89
N ILE A 249 18.20 11.32 -16.12
CA ILE A 249 18.23 12.68 -15.56
C ILE A 249 19.41 13.45 -16.13
N LYS A 250 19.26 14.75 -16.26
CA LYS A 250 20.32 15.66 -16.62
C LYS A 250 20.56 16.61 -15.47
N GLU A 251 21.81 16.70 -15.02
CA GLU A 251 22.22 17.67 -14.02
C GLU A 251 22.73 18.96 -14.67
N LYS A 252 22.50 20.09 -14.00
CA LYS A 252 23.05 21.38 -14.40
C LYS A 252 24.57 21.30 -14.47
N SER A 253 25.14 21.89 -15.50
CA SER A 253 26.60 21.89 -15.73
C SER A 253 27.23 20.52 -16.05
N VAL A 254 26.42 19.49 -16.33
CA VAL A 254 26.89 18.19 -16.83
C VAL A 254 26.38 18.00 -18.27
N ASN A 255 27.27 17.60 -19.18
CA ASN A 255 26.89 17.48 -20.59
C ASN A 255 26.10 16.21 -20.90
N ASP A 256 26.37 15.12 -20.17
CA ASP A 256 25.79 13.82 -20.46
C ASP A 256 24.56 13.53 -19.60
N TRP A 257 23.66 12.68 -20.11
CA TRP A 257 22.54 12.15 -19.38
C TRP A 257 22.95 11.04 -18.42
N ILE A 258 22.52 11.11 -17.18
CA ILE A 258 22.73 10.08 -16.17
C ILE A 258 21.65 9.01 -16.34
N LEU A 259 22.07 7.81 -16.68
CA LEU A 259 21.17 6.67 -16.83
C LEU A 259 20.64 6.19 -15.48
N GLN A 260 19.46 5.58 -15.49
CA GLN A 260 18.73 5.10 -14.31
C GLN A 260 19.60 4.34 -13.30
N ASN A 261 20.52 3.47 -13.76
CA ASN A 261 21.42 2.68 -12.92
C ASN A 261 22.42 3.52 -12.13
N ASN A 262 22.68 4.73 -12.59
CA ASN A 262 23.62 5.68 -11.98
C ASN A 262 22.91 6.80 -11.21
N ILE A 263 21.57 6.82 -11.24
CA ILE A 263 20.77 7.76 -10.40
C ILE A 263 20.85 7.29 -8.95
N SER A 264 21.04 8.22 -8.01
CA SER A 264 21.00 7.86 -6.59
C SER A 264 19.67 7.22 -6.21
N SER A 265 19.70 6.22 -5.33
CA SER A 265 18.48 5.50 -4.91
C SER A 265 17.44 6.43 -4.30
N GLY A 266 17.86 7.44 -3.53
CA GLY A 266 16.97 8.43 -2.94
C GLY A 266 16.27 9.29 -4.00
N MET A 267 16.97 9.75 -5.03
CA MET A 267 16.39 10.52 -6.13
C MET A 267 15.38 9.68 -6.92
N LEU A 268 15.75 8.45 -7.25
CA LEU A 268 14.86 7.55 -8.00
C LEU A 268 13.59 7.22 -7.19
N LYS A 269 13.73 6.92 -5.91
CA LYS A 269 12.60 6.68 -5.01
C LYS A 269 11.69 7.90 -4.85
N THR A 270 12.27 9.10 -4.75
CA THR A 270 11.51 10.35 -4.71
C THR A 270 10.73 10.57 -6.01
N LEU A 271 11.34 10.32 -7.17
CA LEU A 271 10.64 10.44 -8.46
C LEU A 271 9.47 9.45 -8.54
N ILE A 272 9.67 8.21 -8.12
CA ILE A 272 8.60 7.20 -8.07
C ILE A 272 7.48 7.65 -7.16
N LEU A 273 7.79 8.11 -5.94
CA LEU A 273 6.77 8.55 -4.98
C LEU A 273 5.99 9.78 -5.50
N VAL A 274 6.69 10.79 -6.04
CA VAL A 274 6.03 11.95 -6.68
C VAL A 274 5.13 11.46 -7.82
N SER A 275 5.60 10.52 -8.63
CA SER A 275 4.80 9.96 -9.73
C SER A 275 3.56 9.21 -9.22
N GLU A 276 3.68 8.42 -8.13
CA GLU A 276 2.53 7.77 -7.50
C GLU A 276 1.48 8.79 -7.03
N LEU A 277 1.89 9.94 -6.49
CA LEU A 277 0.96 10.99 -6.08
C LEU A 277 0.14 11.56 -7.25
N TYR A 278 0.73 11.67 -8.42
CA TYR A 278 0.08 12.19 -9.63
C TYR A 278 -0.69 11.14 -10.43
N LEU A 279 -0.20 9.88 -10.40
CA LEU A 279 -0.70 8.81 -11.26
C LEU A 279 -1.55 7.77 -10.54
N SER A 280 -1.72 7.87 -9.23
CA SER A 280 -2.67 7.04 -8.51
C SER A 280 -4.08 7.60 -8.64
N PRO A 281 -5.08 6.74 -8.88
CA PRO A 281 -6.47 7.18 -8.90
C PRO A 281 -6.94 7.61 -7.51
N GLU A 282 -7.97 8.44 -7.47
CA GLU A 282 -8.62 8.82 -6.22
C GLU A 282 -9.03 7.57 -5.40
N GLY A 283 -8.82 7.64 -4.07
CA GLY A 283 -9.11 6.53 -3.18
C GLY A 283 -8.04 5.45 -3.15
N THR A 284 -6.86 5.72 -3.67
CA THR A 284 -5.70 4.86 -3.44
C THR A 284 -5.26 4.94 -1.97
N VAL A 285 -4.85 3.80 -1.43
CA VAL A 285 -4.20 3.68 -0.11
C VAL A 285 -2.75 3.30 -0.34
N ILE A 286 -1.82 4.17 0.05
CA ILE A 286 -0.38 3.91 -0.10
C ILE A 286 0.20 3.56 1.27
N LEU A 287 0.78 2.37 1.37
CA LEU A 287 1.47 1.85 2.53
C LEU A 287 2.97 1.96 2.28
N ILE A 288 3.70 2.68 3.14
CA ILE A 288 5.16 2.85 3.01
C ILE A 288 5.84 2.38 4.28
N ASP A 289 6.64 1.34 4.17
CA ASP A 289 7.46 0.86 5.28
C ASP A 289 8.81 1.58 5.31
N GLU A 290 9.27 1.92 6.51
CA GLU A 290 10.53 2.62 6.74
C GLU A 290 10.71 3.82 5.77
N PHE A 291 9.79 4.78 5.91
CA PHE A 291 9.71 5.96 5.02
C PHE A 291 11.06 6.67 4.84
N GLU A 292 11.90 6.68 5.89
CA GLU A 292 13.27 7.19 5.85
C GLU A 292 14.18 6.50 4.83
N ASN A 293 14.02 5.20 4.65
CA ASN A 293 14.85 4.43 3.72
C ASN A 293 14.43 4.65 2.25
N SER A 294 13.28 5.27 2.07
CA SER A 294 12.72 5.55 0.75
C SER A 294 13.14 6.89 0.19
N LEU A 295 13.67 7.80 1.03
CA LEU A 295 13.93 9.19 0.64
C LEU A 295 15.28 9.68 1.16
N GLY A 296 15.92 10.57 0.41
CA GLY A 296 17.03 11.36 0.93
C GLY A 296 16.52 12.38 1.97
N ILE A 297 17.31 12.67 3.00
CA ILE A 297 16.94 13.60 4.08
C ILE A 297 16.49 14.96 3.51
N ASN A 298 17.10 15.41 2.42
CA ASN A 298 16.82 16.72 1.81
C ASN A 298 15.43 16.83 1.16
N CYS A 299 14.74 15.73 0.92
CA CYS A 299 13.42 15.72 0.28
C CYS A 299 12.27 15.45 1.24
N ILE A 300 12.57 15.10 2.48
CA ILE A 300 11.55 14.68 3.47
C ILE A 300 10.51 15.79 3.70
N ASP A 301 10.95 17.04 3.86
CA ASP A 301 10.05 18.15 4.14
C ASP A 301 9.06 18.37 3.00
N VAL A 302 9.56 18.48 1.77
CA VAL A 302 8.72 18.71 0.57
C VAL A 302 7.77 17.54 0.33
N VAL A 303 8.27 16.32 0.51
CA VAL A 303 7.42 15.13 0.35
C VAL A 303 6.37 15.05 1.45
N THR A 304 6.72 15.36 2.69
CA THR A 304 5.77 15.40 3.81
C THR A 304 4.65 16.41 3.56
N ASP A 305 4.98 17.59 3.04
CA ASP A 305 3.99 18.60 2.67
C ASP A 305 3.05 18.07 1.58
N LEU A 306 3.60 17.44 0.54
CA LEU A 306 2.81 16.83 -0.54
C LEU A 306 1.86 15.73 -0.02
N LEU A 307 2.30 14.90 0.92
CA LEU A 307 1.48 13.85 1.54
C LEU A 307 0.35 14.47 2.38
N THR A 308 0.65 15.54 3.10
CA THR A 308 -0.30 16.22 3.99
C THR A 308 -1.36 16.99 3.21
N GLU A 309 -0.98 17.61 2.09
CA GLU A 309 -1.89 18.36 1.20
C GLU A 309 -2.79 17.46 0.37
N ASN A 310 -2.35 16.25 0.05
CA ASN A 310 -3.12 15.32 -0.77
C ASN A 310 -4.24 14.65 0.04
N ARG A 311 -5.48 15.05 -0.21
CA ARG A 311 -6.67 14.51 0.49
C ARG A 311 -7.35 13.36 -0.25
N ASN A 312 -6.95 13.09 -1.48
CA ASN A 312 -7.58 12.08 -2.34
C ASN A 312 -6.94 10.69 -2.18
N ILE A 313 -5.75 10.64 -1.59
CA ILE A 313 -4.98 9.43 -1.31
C ILE A 313 -4.82 9.28 0.21
N GLN A 314 -4.93 8.07 0.71
CA GLN A 314 -4.64 7.77 2.11
C GLN A 314 -3.23 7.23 2.24
N PHE A 315 -2.47 7.73 3.23
CA PHE A 315 -1.12 7.29 3.50
C PHE A 315 -1.02 6.65 4.88
N ILE A 316 -0.43 5.46 4.94
CA ILE A 316 -0.08 4.79 6.19
C ILE A 316 1.41 4.47 6.12
N LEU A 317 2.18 5.17 6.95
CA LEU A 317 3.64 5.16 6.91
C LEU A 317 4.18 4.54 8.19
N THR A 318 5.33 3.89 8.12
CA THR A 318 6.13 3.59 9.31
C THR A 318 7.41 4.40 9.29
N SER A 319 7.86 4.83 10.44
CA SER A 319 9.19 5.43 10.62
C SER A 319 9.69 5.20 12.04
N HIS A 320 11.01 5.13 12.17
CA HIS A 320 11.70 5.21 13.45
C HIS A 320 12.72 6.36 13.47
N HIS A 321 12.81 7.11 12.37
CA HIS A 321 13.78 8.19 12.22
C HIS A 321 13.31 9.48 12.90
N PRO A 322 14.07 10.04 13.87
CA PRO A 322 13.69 11.24 14.64
C PRO A 322 13.30 12.43 13.76
N TYR A 323 14.02 12.65 12.67
CA TYR A 323 13.78 13.78 11.77
C TYR A 323 12.39 13.68 11.11
N ILE A 324 12.00 12.49 10.63
CA ILE A 324 10.69 12.27 10.00
C ILE A 324 9.57 12.46 11.02
N ILE A 325 9.71 11.83 12.19
CA ILE A 325 8.71 11.93 13.24
C ILE A 325 8.52 13.40 13.65
N ASN A 326 9.60 14.15 13.76
CA ASN A 326 9.55 15.56 14.15
C ASN A 326 8.96 16.48 13.05
N ASN A 327 9.02 16.09 11.77
CA ASN A 327 8.51 16.89 10.66
C ASN A 327 7.03 16.65 10.36
N ILE A 328 6.51 15.48 10.72
CA ILE A 328 5.08 15.16 10.59
C ILE A 328 4.34 15.65 11.84
N SER A 329 3.19 16.29 11.66
CA SER A 329 2.38 16.77 12.78
C SER A 329 1.97 15.61 13.70
N MET A 330 2.04 15.84 15.02
CA MET A 330 1.70 14.88 16.08
C MET A 330 0.28 14.31 15.95
N GLU A 331 -0.64 15.03 15.33
CA GLU A 331 -2.01 14.55 15.08
C GLU A 331 -2.08 13.30 14.22
N TYR A 332 -1.03 13.03 13.44
CA TYR A 332 -0.92 11.85 12.58
C TYR A 332 -0.12 10.70 13.21
N TRP A 333 0.45 10.90 14.41
CA TRP A 333 1.26 9.87 15.05
C TRP A 333 0.39 8.81 15.71
N LYS A 334 0.71 7.56 15.41
CA LYS A 334 0.13 6.34 15.95
C LYS A 334 1.24 5.57 16.68
N ILE A 335 1.20 5.59 18.01
CA ILE A 335 2.23 4.95 18.84
C ILE A 335 1.92 3.46 18.92
N VAL A 336 2.82 2.66 18.38
CA VAL A 336 2.69 1.20 18.31
C VAL A 336 3.49 0.57 19.45
N THR A 337 2.82 -0.23 20.26
CA THR A 337 3.43 -0.99 21.35
C THR A 337 3.01 -2.45 21.27
N ARG A 338 3.77 -3.34 21.92
CA ARG A 338 3.49 -4.77 21.94
C ARG A 338 3.68 -5.35 23.33
N LYS A 339 2.71 -6.12 23.79
CA LYS A 339 2.83 -6.95 25.00
C LYS A 339 2.61 -8.41 24.60
N GLY A 340 3.66 -9.23 24.70
CA GLY A 340 3.61 -10.61 24.19
C GLY A 340 3.25 -10.64 22.69
N GLY A 341 2.18 -11.34 22.33
CA GLY A 341 1.63 -11.39 20.96
C GLY A 341 0.64 -10.26 20.64
N VAL A 342 0.27 -9.38 21.60
CA VAL A 342 -0.75 -8.34 21.41
C VAL A 342 -0.10 -7.03 21.01
N VAL A 343 -0.46 -6.51 19.82
CA VAL A 343 -0.06 -5.19 19.32
C VAL A 343 -1.18 -4.20 19.54
N THR A 344 -0.87 -3.09 20.18
CA THR A 344 -1.80 -1.98 20.42
C THR A 344 -1.29 -0.70 19.76
N VAL A 345 -2.21 0.17 19.37
CA VAL A 345 -1.89 1.45 18.75
C VAL A 345 -2.68 2.55 19.45
N THR A 346 -1.96 3.53 19.99
CA THR A 346 -2.53 4.68 20.69
C THR A 346 -2.29 5.95 19.89
N ASP A 347 -3.29 6.80 19.77
CA ASP A 347 -3.12 8.11 19.14
C ASP A 347 -2.26 9.02 20.04
N ALA A 348 -1.24 9.65 19.46
CA ALA A 348 -0.36 10.52 20.23
C ALA A 348 -1.11 11.69 20.94
N LYS A 349 -2.22 12.15 20.34
CA LYS A 349 -3.10 13.17 20.94
C LYS A 349 -3.69 12.75 22.28
N ASP A 350 -3.83 11.43 22.53
CA ASP A 350 -4.41 10.89 23.77
C ASP A 350 -3.34 10.73 24.88
N LEU A 351 -2.07 10.96 24.57
CA LEU A 351 -0.94 10.82 25.50
C LEU A 351 -0.51 12.12 26.16
N ASN A 352 -1.26 13.22 26.02
CA ASN A 352 -0.96 14.55 26.60
C ASN A 352 0.47 15.04 26.33
N LEU A 353 1.01 14.76 25.12
CA LEU A 353 2.33 15.23 24.71
C LEU A 353 2.37 16.76 24.54
N GLY A 354 3.55 17.33 24.66
CA GLY A 354 3.77 18.78 24.58
C GLY A 354 3.28 19.40 23.27
N LYS A 355 2.96 20.71 23.31
CA LYS A 355 2.34 21.42 22.19
C LYS A 355 3.28 21.65 20.99
N SER A 356 4.59 21.69 21.18
CA SER A 356 5.55 21.82 20.09
C SER A 356 6.00 20.44 19.59
N ARG A 357 6.24 20.31 18.27
CA ARG A 357 6.72 19.05 17.65
C ARG A 357 7.96 18.50 18.37
N HIS A 358 8.94 19.35 18.66
CA HIS A 358 10.17 18.96 19.34
C HIS A 358 9.93 18.50 20.79
N GLN A 359 9.09 19.21 21.54
CA GLN A 359 8.73 18.78 22.91
C GLN A 359 7.95 17.46 22.88
N ALA A 360 6.99 17.32 21.97
CA ALA A 360 6.23 16.10 21.81
C ALA A 360 7.13 14.90 21.46
N PHE A 361 8.09 15.10 20.55
CA PHE A 361 9.06 14.07 20.19
C PHE A 361 9.98 13.71 21.38
N THR A 362 10.51 14.71 22.11
CA THR A 362 11.36 14.47 23.28
C THR A 362 10.59 13.74 24.38
N GLN A 363 9.32 14.07 24.57
CA GLN A 363 8.47 13.35 25.52
C GLN A 363 8.17 11.96 25.03
N LEU A 364 7.86 11.78 23.73
CA LEU A 364 7.59 10.47 23.13
C LEU A 364 8.73 9.47 23.39
N ILE A 365 9.98 9.85 23.12
CA ILE A 365 11.14 8.96 23.32
C ILE A 365 11.41 8.62 24.80
N ASN A 366 10.88 9.43 25.72
CA ASN A 366 10.99 9.22 27.15
C ASN A 366 9.75 8.55 27.76
N LEU A 367 8.70 8.31 26.97
CA LEU A 367 7.56 7.51 27.42
C LEU A 367 7.99 6.06 27.63
N GLU A 368 7.53 5.47 28.72
CA GLU A 368 7.75 4.06 29.03
C GLU A 368 7.19 3.19 27.91
N GLU A 369 5.99 3.53 27.40
CA GLU A 369 5.33 2.86 26.29
C GLU A 369 6.15 2.89 25.00
N TYR A 370 6.94 3.95 24.77
CA TYR A 370 7.81 4.03 23.59
C TYR A 370 9.16 3.38 23.82
N SER A 371 9.81 3.66 24.96
CA SER A 371 11.18 3.19 25.24
C SER A 371 11.24 1.68 25.53
N GLU A 372 10.27 1.16 26.25
CA GLU A 372 10.14 -0.27 26.53
C GLU A 372 9.39 -1.03 25.42
N GLY A 373 8.58 -0.38 24.60
CA GLY A 373 7.81 -0.80 23.40
C GLY A 373 7.39 -2.26 23.28
N ILE A 374 8.18 -3.18 23.82
CA ILE A 374 7.93 -4.61 23.90
C ILE A 374 7.99 -5.01 25.38
N LYS A 375 6.84 -5.36 25.96
CA LYS A 375 6.77 -5.97 27.30
C LYS A 375 6.76 -7.48 27.14
N VAL A 376 7.76 -8.13 27.71
CA VAL A 376 7.81 -9.60 27.85
C VAL A 376 7.19 -9.90 29.20
N GLU A 377 6.21 -10.81 29.24
CA GLU A 377 5.64 -11.31 30.50
C GLU A 377 6.60 -12.22 31.23
#